data_dd2da84b42cb92e140a7c5061551e555
#
_entry.id   dd2da84b42cb92e140a7c5061551e555
#
_cell.length_a   1.000
_cell.length_b   1.000
_cell.length_c   1.000
_cell.angle_alpha   90.00
_cell.angle_beta   90.00
_cell.angle_gamma   90.00
#
_symmetry.space_group_name_H-M   'P 1'
#
loop_
_entity.id
_entity.type
_entity.pdbx_description
1 polymer ?
#
loop_
_entity_poly.entity_id
_entity_poly.type
_entity_poly.pdbx_seq_one_letter_code
_entity_poly.pdbx_strand_id
1 'polypeptide(L)' 'MTLLELSVDYRASAAALRERTALLKQQLEQSRDEAERLMLTDRIRTLGIMWRETRDLAVLCEHYYDRGYRRNARYAL' A
#
# COMPACT_ATOMS: atom_id res chain seq x y z
N MET A 1 3.42 -14.99 16.49
CA MET A 1 3.50 -13.61 15.98
C MET A 1 2.32 -12.81 16.50
N THR A 2 2.57 -11.66 17.05
CA THR A 2 1.51 -10.76 17.52
C THR A 2 0.98 -9.90 16.38
N LEU A 3 -0.18 -9.29 16.58
CA LEU A 3 -0.73 -8.36 15.57
C LEU A 3 0.15 -7.12 15.43
N LEU A 4 0.82 -6.69 16.51
CA LEU A 4 1.74 -5.56 16.40
C LEU A 4 2.96 -5.92 15.56
N GLU A 5 3.51 -7.10 15.72
CA GLU A 5 4.62 -7.56 14.88
C GLU A 5 4.21 -7.65 13.42
N LEU A 6 3.00 -8.14 13.17
CA LEU A 6 2.46 -8.23 11.83
C LEU A 6 2.26 -6.86 11.20
N SER A 7 1.85 -5.87 12.02
CA SER A 7 1.68 -4.50 11.52
C SER A 7 3.01 -3.89 11.07
N VAL A 8 4.10 -4.19 11.76
CA VAL A 8 5.44 -3.74 11.36
C VAL A 8 5.81 -4.32 10.00
N ASP A 9 5.52 -5.60 9.78
CA ASP A 9 5.80 -6.25 8.51
C ASP A 9 4.96 -5.64 7.38
N TYR A 10 3.68 -5.37 7.63
CA TYR A 10 2.83 -4.72 6.63
C TYR A 10 3.29 -3.30 6.33
N ARG A 11 3.75 -2.57 7.33
CA ARG A 11 4.30 -1.22 7.12
C ARG A 11 5.56 -1.24 6.27
N ALA A 12 6.45 -2.20 6.54
CA ALA A 12 7.66 -2.36 5.74
C ALA A 12 7.32 -2.71 4.29
N SER A 13 6.34 -3.59 4.08
CA SER A 13 5.89 -3.96 2.74
C SER A 13 5.28 -2.76 2.02
N ALA A 14 4.48 -1.96 2.71
CA ALA A 14 3.88 -0.76 2.13
C ALA A 14 4.96 0.24 1.71
N ALA A 15 5.99 0.43 2.54
CA ALA A 15 7.09 1.33 2.21
C ALA A 15 7.85 0.84 0.97
N ALA A 16 8.11 -0.47 0.87
CA ALA A 16 8.78 -1.04 -0.29
C ALA A 16 7.95 -0.85 -1.57
N LEU A 17 6.63 -1.04 -1.49
CA LEU A 17 5.74 -0.83 -2.62
C LEU A 17 5.76 0.64 -3.06
N ARG A 18 5.79 1.54 -2.10
CA ARG A 18 5.82 2.98 -2.38
C ARG A 18 7.12 3.39 -3.07
N GLU A 19 8.26 2.87 -2.62
CA GLU A 19 9.55 3.12 -3.25
C GLU A 19 9.57 2.60 -4.69
N ARG A 20 9.06 1.40 -4.90
CA ARG A 20 9.00 0.80 -6.22
C ARG A 20 8.11 1.62 -7.16
N THR A 21 6.98 2.09 -6.64
CA THR A 21 6.08 2.96 -7.41
C THR A 21 6.80 4.25 -7.84
N ALA A 22 7.57 4.85 -6.95
CA ALA A 22 8.31 6.08 -7.25
C ALA A 22 9.34 5.83 -8.37
N LEU A 23 10.05 4.70 -8.32
CA LEU A 23 11.00 4.34 -9.38
C LEU A 23 10.30 4.15 -10.73
N LEU A 24 9.15 3.49 -10.73
CA LEU A 24 8.39 3.28 -11.96
C LEU A 24 7.87 4.60 -12.52
N LYS A 25 7.48 5.53 -11.67
CA LYS A 25 7.06 6.86 -12.11
C LYS A 25 8.20 7.61 -12.78
N GLN A 26 9.42 7.50 -12.23
CA GLN A 26 10.59 8.09 -12.87
C GLN A 26 10.86 7.48 -14.24
N GLN A 27 10.75 6.17 -14.35
CA GLN A 27 10.91 5.50 -15.64
C GLN A 27 9.84 5.97 -16.63
N LEU A 28 8.61 6.14 -16.18
CA LEU A 28 7.52 6.61 -17.02
C LEU A 28 7.82 8.00 -17.57
N GLU A 29 8.33 8.90 -16.73
CA GLU A 29 8.68 10.25 -17.17
C GLU A 29 9.76 10.26 -18.25
N GLN A 30 10.68 9.30 -18.21
CA GLN A 30 11.80 9.20 -19.14
C GLN A 30 11.46 8.37 -20.37
N SER A 31 10.39 7.61 -20.34
CA SER A 31 10.02 6.74 -21.47
C SER A 31 9.36 7.51 -22.58
N ARG A 32 9.75 7.21 -23.82
CA ARG A 32 9.15 7.79 -25.03
C ARG A 32 8.37 6.76 -25.85
N ASP A 33 8.47 5.48 -25.49
CA ASP A 33 7.75 4.41 -26.14
C ASP A 33 6.35 4.27 -25.52
N GLU A 34 5.31 4.42 -26.35
CA GLU A 34 3.93 4.37 -25.87
C GLU A 34 3.57 3.03 -25.24
N ALA A 35 4.01 1.92 -25.84
CA ALA A 35 3.74 0.60 -25.30
C ALA A 35 4.35 0.44 -23.92
N GLU A 36 5.59 0.90 -23.73
CA GLU A 36 6.26 0.89 -22.44
C GLU A 36 5.53 1.78 -21.46
N ARG A 37 5.10 2.96 -21.87
CA ARG A 37 4.37 3.90 -21.01
C ARG A 37 3.07 3.30 -20.52
N LEU A 38 2.34 2.62 -21.38
CA LEU A 38 1.09 1.95 -20.99
C LEU A 38 1.35 0.86 -19.97
N MET A 39 2.40 0.06 -20.19
CA MET A 39 2.77 -1.02 -19.26
C MET A 39 3.18 -0.44 -17.90
N LEU A 40 3.99 0.64 -17.90
CA LEU A 40 4.41 1.28 -16.67
C LEU A 40 3.23 1.89 -15.91
N THR A 41 2.32 2.53 -16.62
CA THR A 41 1.12 3.12 -16.02
C THR A 41 0.27 2.05 -15.34
N ASP A 42 0.10 0.90 -16.00
CA ASP A 42 -0.68 -0.20 -15.43
C ASP A 42 0.00 -0.77 -14.19
N ARG A 43 1.31 -0.94 -14.23
CA ARG A 43 2.07 -1.42 -13.05
C ARG A 43 1.97 -0.45 -11.88
N ILE A 44 2.10 0.85 -12.15
CA ILE A 44 1.97 1.88 -11.10
C ILE A 44 0.60 1.80 -10.46
N ARG A 45 -0.45 1.65 -11.25
CA ARG A 45 -1.81 1.53 -10.72
C ARG A 45 -1.95 0.29 -9.84
N THR A 46 -1.44 -0.86 -10.30
CA THR A 46 -1.51 -2.11 -9.55
C THR A 46 -0.76 -2.01 -8.23
N LEU A 47 0.46 -1.45 -8.25
CA LEU A 47 1.23 -1.26 -7.03
C LEU A 47 0.56 -0.28 -6.07
N GLY A 48 -0.12 0.73 -6.60
CA GLY A 48 -0.87 1.67 -5.78
C GLY A 48 -2.01 0.99 -5.03
N ILE A 49 -2.72 0.07 -5.67
CA ILE A 49 -3.77 -0.72 -5.04
C ILE A 49 -3.17 -1.62 -3.95
N MET A 50 -2.08 -2.32 -4.26
CA MET A 50 -1.40 -3.19 -3.29
C MET A 50 -0.90 -2.40 -2.09
N TRP A 51 -0.32 -1.22 -2.32
CA TRP A 51 0.13 -0.36 -1.23
C TRP A 51 -1.01 0.04 -0.32
N ARG A 52 -2.13 0.43 -0.89
CA ARG A 52 -3.30 0.86 -0.12
C ARG A 52 -3.84 -0.27 0.74
N GLU A 53 -3.97 -1.46 0.16
CA GLU A 53 -4.45 -2.64 0.88
C GLU A 53 -3.49 -3.03 2.01
N THR A 54 -2.19 -3.01 1.74
CA THR A 54 -1.18 -3.34 2.74
C THR A 54 -1.17 -2.33 3.88
N ARG A 55 -1.29 -1.04 3.54
CA ARG A 55 -1.39 0.03 4.55
C ARG A 55 -2.63 -0.16 5.43
N ASP A 56 -3.76 -0.46 4.81
CA ASP A 56 -5.00 -0.65 5.55
C ASP A 56 -4.91 -1.85 6.51
N LEU A 57 -4.25 -2.92 6.08
CA LEU A 57 -4.00 -4.06 6.95
C LEU A 57 -3.09 -3.69 8.12
N ALA A 58 -2.07 -2.88 7.87
CA ALA A 58 -1.18 -2.41 8.94
C ALA A 58 -1.95 -1.60 9.98
N VAL A 59 -2.78 -0.67 9.53
CA VAL A 59 -3.60 0.16 10.42
C VAL A 59 -4.54 -0.72 11.23
N LEU A 60 -5.19 -1.67 10.58
CA LEU A 60 -6.11 -2.58 11.27
C LEU A 60 -5.39 -3.39 12.36
N CYS A 61 -4.21 -3.93 12.05
CA CYS A 61 -3.43 -4.70 13.02
C CYS A 61 -2.97 -3.85 14.20
N GLU A 62 -2.55 -2.61 13.93
CA GLU A 62 -2.09 -1.69 14.97
C GLU A 62 -3.21 -1.36 15.96
N HIS A 63 -4.43 -1.24 15.48
CA HIS A 63 -5.56 -0.80 16.28
C HIS A 63 -6.52 -1.92 16.66
N TYR A 64 -6.10 -3.16 16.49
CA TYR A 64 -6.97 -4.31 16.74
C TYR A 64 -7.53 -4.33 18.17
N TYR A 65 -6.70 -3.96 19.15
CA TYR A 65 -7.12 -3.94 20.55
C TYR A 65 -7.64 -2.58 21.01
N ASP A 66 -7.71 -1.60 20.11
CA ASP A 66 -8.21 -0.28 20.42
C ASP A 66 -9.75 -0.30 20.33
N ARG A 67 -10.40 -0.25 21.49
CA ARG A 67 -11.86 -0.31 21.55
C ARG A 67 -12.54 0.83 20.80
N GLY A 68 -11.97 2.04 20.88
CA GLY A 68 -12.49 3.18 20.17
C GLY A 68 -12.45 3.00 18.67
N TYR A 69 -11.32 2.53 18.17
CA TYR A 69 -11.14 2.28 16.75
C TYR A 69 -12.09 1.19 16.25
N ARG A 70 -12.17 0.07 16.98
CA ARG A 70 -13.06 -1.03 16.59
C ARG A 70 -14.53 -0.59 16.59
N ARG A 71 -14.92 0.22 17.57
CA ARG A 71 -16.28 0.74 17.64
C ARG A 71 -16.58 1.63 16.44
N ASN A 72 -15.66 2.51 16.10
CA ASN A 72 -15.79 3.39 14.93
C ASN A 72 -15.88 2.59 13.65
N ALA A 73 -15.05 1.58 13.49
CA ALA A 73 -15.09 0.72 12.31
C ALA A 73 -16.42 0.01 12.18
N ARG A 74 -16.98 -0.44 13.29
CA ARG A 74 -18.28 -1.10 13.29
C ARG A 74 -19.39 -0.15 12.83
N TYR A 75 -19.36 1.08 13.27
CA TYR A 75 -20.37 2.06 12.89
C TYR A 75 -20.18 2.58 11.47
N ALA A 76 -18.99 2.51 10.96
CA ALA A 76 -18.71 2.92 9.59
C ALA A 76 -19.28 1.94 8.57
N LEU A 77 -19.58 0.74 9.01
CA LEU A 77 -20.21 -0.25 8.16
C LEU A 77 -21.71 -0.02 8.09
#